data_3292ee2f419e43bd0d0576178b903586
#
_entry.id   3292ee2f419e43bd0d0576178b903586
#
_cell.length_a   1.000
_cell.length_b   1.000
_cell.length_c   1.000
_cell.angle_alpha   90.00
_cell.angle_beta   90.00
_cell.angle_gamma   90.00
#
_symmetry.space_group_name_H-M   'P 1'
#
loop_
_entity.id
_entity.type
_entity.pdbx_description
1 polymer ?
#
loop_
_entity_poly.entity_id
_entity_poly.type
_entity_poly.pdbx_seq_one_letter_code
_entity_poly.pdbx_strand_id
1 'polypeptide(L)'
;MSDNRRSALILGLSLLVSLPFLNSCIKDPTLPVLNTEEAVEVTINSAEISGIITDDGGAEITARGFCWSKASAPSITDDKIPAGTGTGKFSGTIEGLVPNTIYYVRAFAENKVGIAYGNEVTFLTGMAPPVVTTAQVSDIGAQTATCGGTVTYDGGAAIKARGICWSKEPMPDITDPHTTETPGSGNFTSTMSNLDQATVYYVRAYASNESWTVYGEQLTFRTKLADIEGNLYNTVLIGTKLWMADNLRTSKLNDNSQIQNITDNALWAAATNSAYCWYNNNSSFKPTYGALYNWFTVTSGKLCPAGWHVPTDDEFNTLEISLGMSSDQTGVWGWRGTDHGNKMKNQSGWDENGNGSNSSGFSALPGGYRFGGDGTFLMEKTITYWWCSSEHDADRGWYRRLDSASDQVYRASTSKKGGKYVRCVKD
;
A
#
# COMPACT_ATOMS: atom_id res chain seq x y z
N MET A 1 -132.44 14.95 -6.39
CA MET A 1 -132.53 15.51 -5.09
C MET A 1 -131.33 16.30 -4.85
N SER A 2 -131.40 17.54 -5.01
CA SER A 2 -131.18 18.66 -4.11
C SER A 2 -129.80 18.62 -3.40
N ASP A 3 -129.07 19.58 -3.26
CA ASP A 3 -129.30 21.03 -3.40
C ASP A 3 -127.98 21.75 -3.08
N ASN A 4 -127.80 22.84 -3.74
CA ASN A 4 -127.34 24.17 -3.25
C ASN A 4 -125.99 24.47 -2.64
N ARG A 5 -125.24 25.31 -3.34
CA ARG A 5 -124.82 26.66 -2.97
C ARG A 5 -123.71 26.74 -1.92
N ARG A 6 -122.72 27.51 -2.05
CA ARG A 6 -122.51 28.95 -2.31
C ARG A 6 -121.05 29.29 -2.51
N SER A 7 -120.80 30.28 -3.33
CA SER A 7 -119.59 31.01 -3.57
C SER A 7 -119.02 31.68 -2.31
N ALA A 8 -117.68 31.68 -2.13
CA ALA A 8 -116.99 32.72 -1.43
C ALA A 8 -115.63 33.02 -2.12
N LEU A 9 -115.57 34.20 -2.66
CA LEU A 9 -114.36 34.81 -3.26
C LEU A 9 -113.43 35.24 -2.14
N ILE A 10 -112.19 34.71 -2.09
CA ILE A 10 -111.15 35.24 -1.22
C ILE A 10 -109.98 35.57 -2.13
N LEU A 11 -109.63 36.89 -2.18
CA LEU A 11 -108.41 37.45 -2.76
C LEU A 11 -107.27 36.95 -1.96
N GLY A 12 -106.43 36.08 -2.56
CA GLY A 12 -105.09 35.68 -1.97
C GLY A 12 -103.97 36.55 -2.58
N LEU A 13 -103.42 37.37 -1.78
CA LEU A 13 -102.26 38.23 -2.06
C LEU A 13 -101.03 37.31 -2.20
N SER A 14 -100.50 37.11 -3.41
CA SER A 14 -99.25 36.34 -3.67
C SER A 14 -98.03 37.21 -3.31
N LEU A 15 -97.41 36.89 -2.19
CA LEU A 15 -96.17 37.46 -1.79
C LEU A 15 -95.01 36.78 -2.61
N LEU A 16 -94.46 37.45 -3.63
CA LEU A 16 -93.27 37.06 -4.33
C LEU A 16 -92.07 37.28 -3.38
N VAL A 17 -91.58 36.22 -2.76
CA VAL A 17 -90.27 36.22 -2.08
C VAL A 17 -89.20 36.09 -3.17
N SER A 18 -88.58 37.20 -3.52
CA SER A 18 -87.34 37.21 -4.32
C SER A 18 -86.16 36.70 -3.44
N LEU A 19 -85.79 35.43 -3.64
CA LEU A 19 -84.48 34.95 -3.14
C LEU A 19 -83.36 35.72 -3.88
N PRO A 20 -82.43 36.35 -3.17
CA PRO A 20 -81.24 36.84 -3.83
C PRO A 20 -80.39 35.65 -4.30
N PHE A 21 -80.23 35.50 -5.59
CA PHE A 21 -79.15 34.68 -6.13
C PHE A 21 -77.81 35.29 -5.65
N LEU A 22 -77.24 34.69 -4.64
CA LEU A 22 -75.84 34.90 -4.33
C LEU A 22 -75.07 34.38 -5.53
N ASN A 23 -74.75 35.25 -6.50
CA ASN A 23 -73.69 35.00 -7.47
C ASN A 23 -72.41 34.92 -6.69
N SER A 24 -72.05 33.71 -6.20
CA SER A 24 -70.73 33.38 -5.84
C SER A 24 -69.90 33.61 -7.10
N CYS A 25 -69.09 34.64 -7.14
CA CYS A 25 -68.10 34.87 -8.16
C CYS A 25 -67.05 33.77 -7.97
N ILE A 26 -67.28 32.58 -8.61
CA ILE A 26 -66.28 31.52 -8.66
C ILE A 26 -65.16 32.08 -9.53
N LYS A 27 -64.10 32.55 -8.90
CA LYS A 27 -62.88 32.96 -9.62
C LYS A 27 -62.37 31.75 -10.41
N ASP A 28 -62.10 31.95 -11.68
CA ASP A 28 -61.46 30.87 -12.48
C ASP A 28 -60.15 30.45 -11.84
N PRO A 29 -59.86 29.17 -11.73
CA PRO A 29 -58.61 28.68 -11.18
C PRO A 29 -57.39 29.21 -11.93
N THR A 30 -56.35 29.50 -11.18
CA THR A 30 -55.04 29.96 -11.69
C THR A 30 -53.95 28.96 -11.33
N LEU A 31 -52.74 29.19 -11.82
CA LEU A 31 -51.56 28.41 -11.42
C LEU A 31 -51.30 28.62 -9.91
N PRO A 32 -50.70 27.60 -9.24
CA PRO A 32 -50.26 27.73 -7.83
C PRO A 32 -49.23 28.82 -7.65
N VAL A 33 -49.17 29.40 -6.41
CA VAL A 33 -48.10 30.29 -5.99
C VAL A 33 -47.23 29.59 -4.93
N LEU A 34 -45.94 29.54 -5.16
CA LEU A 34 -45.01 28.80 -4.31
C LEU A 34 -43.62 29.45 -4.28
N ASN A 35 -42.86 29.18 -3.21
CA ASN A 35 -41.47 29.58 -3.06
C ASN A 35 -40.62 28.36 -2.82
N THR A 36 -39.34 28.41 -3.31
CA THR A 36 -38.27 27.52 -2.95
C THR A 36 -37.45 28.15 -1.84
N GLU A 37 -37.23 27.44 -0.76
CA GLU A 37 -36.32 27.88 0.33
C GLU A 37 -34.87 27.50 0.03
N GLU A 38 -33.90 28.14 0.71
CA GLU A 38 -32.46 27.82 0.59
C GLU A 38 -32.17 26.35 0.93
N ALA A 39 -31.21 25.75 0.23
CA ALA A 39 -30.74 24.40 0.52
C ALA A 39 -30.01 24.33 1.87
N VAL A 40 -30.29 23.32 2.65
CA VAL A 40 -29.62 23.04 3.94
C VAL A 40 -29.01 21.64 3.92
N GLU A 41 -28.18 21.34 4.91
CA GLU A 41 -27.48 20.03 5.04
C GLU A 41 -26.83 19.56 3.73
N VAL A 42 -26.20 20.51 3.02
CA VAL A 42 -25.50 20.20 1.77
C VAL A 42 -24.25 19.39 2.06
N THR A 43 -24.21 18.17 1.51
CA THR A 43 -23.09 17.23 1.61
C THR A 43 -22.30 17.15 0.30
N ILE A 44 -21.45 16.16 0.18
CA ILE A 44 -20.72 15.88 -1.07
C ILE A 44 -21.62 15.37 -2.20
N ASN A 45 -22.78 14.78 -1.86
CA ASN A 45 -23.65 14.08 -2.83
C ASN A 45 -25.14 14.22 -2.54
N SER A 46 -25.55 15.05 -1.58
CA SER A 46 -26.95 15.30 -1.24
C SER A 46 -27.17 16.71 -0.73
N ALA A 47 -28.44 17.14 -0.74
CA ALA A 47 -28.90 18.38 -0.11
C ALA A 47 -30.35 18.24 0.34
N GLU A 48 -30.72 18.85 1.46
CA GLU A 48 -32.10 18.98 1.86
C GLU A 48 -32.68 20.31 1.32
N ILE A 49 -33.85 20.25 0.66
CA ILE A 49 -34.55 21.37 0.05
C ILE A 49 -35.95 21.45 0.65
N SER A 50 -36.37 22.67 0.94
CA SER A 50 -37.74 22.98 1.38
C SER A 50 -38.44 23.95 0.43
N GLY A 51 -39.76 23.89 0.44
CA GLY A 51 -40.58 24.81 -0.31
C GLY A 51 -41.93 25.06 0.40
N ILE A 52 -42.64 26.08 -0.01
CA ILE A 52 -43.94 26.40 0.51
C ILE A 52 -44.90 26.80 -0.63
N ILE A 53 -46.06 26.17 -0.67
CA ILE A 53 -47.20 26.60 -1.53
C ILE A 53 -48.09 27.49 -0.70
N THR A 54 -48.18 28.77 -1.11
CA THR A 54 -48.92 29.83 -0.38
C THR A 54 -50.33 30.02 -0.93
N ASP A 55 -50.57 29.61 -2.19
CA ASP A 55 -51.90 29.67 -2.84
C ASP A 55 -52.02 28.48 -3.83
N ASP A 56 -53.11 27.74 -3.77
CA ASP A 56 -53.39 26.64 -4.69
C ASP A 56 -54.01 27.11 -6.02
N GLY A 57 -54.26 28.42 -6.15
CA GLY A 57 -54.94 29.00 -7.32
C GLY A 57 -56.40 28.66 -7.44
N GLY A 58 -57.08 28.27 -6.36
CA GLY A 58 -58.47 27.83 -6.36
C GLY A 58 -58.71 26.46 -6.95
N ALA A 59 -57.68 25.59 -6.99
CA ALA A 59 -57.77 24.24 -7.44
C ALA A 59 -56.80 23.34 -6.67
N GLU A 60 -57.20 22.09 -6.39
CA GLU A 60 -56.39 21.12 -5.64
C GLU A 60 -54.99 20.92 -6.25
N ILE A 61 -53.99 20.88 -5.41
CA ILE A 61 -52.60 20.53 -5.80
C ILE A 61 -52.50 19.02 -5.93
N THR A 62 -52.37 18.53 -7.17
CA THR A 62 -52.33 17.11 -7.54
C THR A 62 -50.94 16.52 -7.45
N ALA A 63 -49.86 17.36 -7.60
CA ALA A 63 -48.47 16.97 -7.42
C ALA A 63 -47.67 18.18 -6.96
N ARG A 64 -46.63 17.92 -6.13
CA ARG A 64 -45.59 18.88 -5.78
C ARG A 64 -44.27 18.17 -5.55
N GLY A 65 -43.16 18.91 -5.65
CA GLY A 65 -41.85 18.38 -5.48
C GLY A 65 -40.76 19.40 -5.81
N PHE A 66 -39.59 18.89 -6.09
CA PHE A 66 -38.42 19.70 -6.49
C PHE A 66 -37.84 19.16 -7.79
N CYS A 67 -37.38 20.05 -8.65
CA CYS A 67 -36.59 19.72 -9.83
C CYS A 67 -35.24 20.47 -9.76
N TRP A 68 -34.20 19.81 -10.25
CA TRP A 68 -32.83 20.39 -10.22
C TRP A 68 -32.06 20.03 -11.49
N SER A 69 -31.04 20.87 -11.76
CA SER A 69 -30.15 20.73 -12.90
C SER A 69 -28.83 21.45 -12.61
N LYS A 70 -27.81 21.14 -13.40
CA LYS A 70 -26.53 21.92 -13.45
C LYS A 70 -26.69 23.20 -14.27
N ALA A 71 -27.76 23.37 -14.97
CA ALA A 71 -28.12 24.59 -15.73
C ALA A 71 -29.24 25.35 -15.02
N SER A 72 -29.28 26.67 -15.22
CA SER A 72 -30.34 27.55 -14.69
C SER A 72 -31.72 27.20 -15.25
N ALA A 73 -32.76 27.55 -14.49
CA ALA A 73 -34.15 27.34 -14.76
C ALA A 73 -34.58 25.87 -14.90
N PRO A 74 -34.26 24.99 -13.92
CA PRO A 74 -34.68 23.60 -13.97
C PRO A 74 -36.20 23.48 -14.02
N SER A 75 -36.67 22.44 -14.69
CA SER A 75 -38.11 22.12 -14.92
C SER A 75 -38.39 20.66 -14.59
N ILE A 76 -39.63 20.24 -14.64
CA ILE A 76 -40.03 18.85 -14.41
C ILE A 76 -39.50 17.86 -15.46
N THR A 77 -38.86 18.35 -16.54
CA THR A 77 -38.21 17.51 -17.55
C THR A 77 -36.76 17.16 -17.15
N ASP A 78 -36.21 17.88 -16.16
CA ASP A 78 -34.91 17.61 -15.56
C ASP A 78 -35.04 16.58 -14.41
N ASP A 79 -33.99 16.37 -13.67
CA ASP A 79 -34.02 15.53 -12.46
C ASP A 79 -35.03 16.08 -11.46
N LYS A 80 -35.80 15.20 -10.82
CA LYS A 80 -36.88 15.62 -9.89
C LYS A 80 -37.18 14.57 -8.83
N ILE A 81 -37.67 15.05 -7.70
CA ILE A 81 -38.27 14.22 -6.66
C ILE A 81 -39.72 14.69 -6.36
N PRO A 82 -40.70 13.79 -6.18
CA PRO A 82 -42.00 14.13 -5.67
C PRO A 82 -41.97 14.38 -4.17
N ALA A 83 -42.82 15.30 -3.67
CA ALA A 83 -43.01 15.59 -2.26
C ALA A 83 -44.49 15.62 -1.85
N GLY A 84 -45.32 14.79 -2.51
CA GLY A 84 -46.71 14.60 -2.19
C GLY A 84 -47.66 15.56 -2.89
N THR A 85 -48.78 15.92 -2.22
CA THR A 85 -49.88 16.78 -2.71
C THR A 85 -50.25 17.82 -1.66
N GLY A 86 -51.18 18.73 -1.99
CA GLY A 86 -51.68 19.74 -1.05
C GLY A 86 -50.79 20.97 -0.88
N THR A 87 -51.27 21.98 -0.09
CA THR A 87 -50.64 23.23 0.15
C THR A 87 -49.71 23.22 1.40
N GLY A 88 -49.07 24.35 1.70
CA GLY A 88 -48.21 24.52 2.87
C GLY A 88 -46.75 24.11 2.62
N LYS A 89 -46.00 23.95 3.69
CA LYS A 89 -44.58 23.57 3.66
C LYS A 89 -44.40 22.09 3.25
N PHE A 90 -43.34 21.82 2.50
CA PHE A 90 -42.91 20.49 2.14
C PHE A 90 -41.36 20.48 1.98
N SER A 91 -40.73 19.35 2.18
CA SER A 91 -39.29 19.16 1.99
C SER A 91 -38.97 17.85 1.26
N GLY A 92 -37.76 17.75 0.80
CA GLY A 92 -37.23 16.54 0.17
C GLY A 92 -35.73 16.54 0.15
N THR A 93 -35.12 15.37 0.16
CA THR A 93 -33.68 15.20 0.04
C THR A 93 -33.33 14.84 -1.39
N ILE A 94 -32.48 15.65 -1.99
CA ILE A 94 -31.88 15.39 -3.30
C ILE A 94 -30.62 14.56 -3.07
N GLU A 95 -30.47 13.42 -3.74
CA GLU A 95 -29.34 12.48 -3.63
C GLU A 95 -28.68 12.26 -4.99
N GLY A 96 -27.50 11.61 -4.97
CA GLY A 96 -26.77 11.27 -6.20
C GLY A 96 -26.10 12.47 -6.89
N LEU A 97 -25.91 13.56 -6.15
CA LEU A 97 -25.25 14.75 -6.66
C LEU A 97 -23.75 14.52 -6.86
N VAL A 98 -23.17 15.23 -7.83
CA VAL A 98 -21.73 15.22 -8.10
C VAL A 98 -21.02 16.16 -7.14
N PRO A 99 -19.91 15.78 -6.48
CA PRO A 99 -19.13 16.63 -5.62
C PRO A 99 -18.64 17.90 -6.32
N ASN A 100 -18.44 18.97 -5.53
CA ASN A 100 -17.93 20.27 -5.97
C ASN A 100 -18.65 20.82 -7.21
N THR A 101 -19.98 20.69 -7.23
CA THR A 101 -20.82 21.07 -8.37
C THR A 101 -21.92 22.01 -7.93
N ILE A 102 -22.13 23.10 -8.69
CA ILE A 102 -23.25 24.01 -8.47
C ILE A 102 -24.51 23.39 -9.09
N TYR A 103 -25.58 23.35 -8.28
CA TYR A 103 -26.91 22.95 -8.70
C TYR A 103 -27.89 24.11 -8.57
N TYR A 104 -28.79 24.19 -9.52
CA TYR A 104 -29.96 25.05 -9.53
C TYR A 104 -31.18 24.21 -9.16
N VAL A 105 -32.05 24.70 -8.28
CA VAL A 105 -33.20 23.97 -7.78
C VAL A 105 -34.42 24.86 -7.78
N ARG A 106 -35.58 24.30 -8.12
CA ARG A 106 -36.89 24.94 -8.00
C ARG A 106 -37.89 23.97 -7.42
N ALA A 107 -38.71 24.44 -6.49
CA ALA A 107 -39.94 23.77 -6.13
C ALA A 107 -40.91 23.83 -7.29
N PHE A 108 -41.73 22.80 -7.48
CA PHE A 108 -42.83 22.81 -8.43
C PHE A 108 -44.13 22.37 -7.76
N ALA A 109 -45.25 22.85 -8.28
CA ALA A 109 -46.59 22.40 -7.91
C ALA A 109 -47.49 22.36 -9.14
N GLU A 110 -48.35 21.36 -9.21
CA GLU A 110 -49.30 21.13 -10.30
C GLU A 110 -50.72 21.14 -9.77
N ASN A 111 -51.61 21.87 -10.46
CA ASN A 111 -53.06 21.80 -10.31
C ASN A 111 -53.69 21.58 -11.69
N LYS A 112 -55.05 21.57 -11.78
CA LYS A 112 -55.76 21.36 -13.04
C LYS A 112 -55.49 22.39 -14.13
N VAL A 113 -54.91 23.56 -13.79
CA VAL A 113 -54.57 24.63 -14.75
C VAL A 113 -53.16 24.39 -15.35
N GLY A 114 -52.25 23.81 -14.60
CA GLY A 114 -50.88 23.52 -15.04
C GLY A 114 -49.87 23.50 -13.92
N ILE A 115 -48.59 23.62 -14.29
CA ILE A 115 -47.46 23.55 -13.40
C ILE A 115 -46.88 24.96 -13.16
N ALA A 116 -46.71 25.29 -11.88
CA ALA A 116 -45.96 26.48 -11.43
C ALA A 116 -44.61 26.08 -10.80
N TYR A 117 -43.66 27.01 -10.87
CA TYR A 117 -42.36 26.85 -10.24
C TYR A 117 -42.10 27.99 -9.25
N GLY A 118 -41.43 27.67 -8.15
CA GLY A 118 -40.94 28.65 -7.22
C GLY A 118 -39.72 29.43 -7.80
N ASN A 119 -39.21 30.35 -7.00
CA ASN A 119 -37.93 31.01 -7.28
C ASN A 119 -36.81 29.96 -7.41
N GLU A 120 -35.82 30.25 -8.20
CA GLU A 120 -34.59 29.44 -8.30
C GLU A 120 -33.68 29.71 -7.09
N VAL A 121 -33.15 28.63 -6.50
CA VAL A 121 -32.08 28.68 -5.51
C VAL A 121 -30.90 27.86 -6.01
N THR A 122 -29.69 28.22 -5.54
CA THR A 122 -28.47 27.53 -5.93
C THR A 122 -27.73 27.08 -4.70
N PHE A 123 -27.01 25.95 -4.82
CA PHE A 123 -26.07 25.49 -3.80
C PHE A 123 -24.87 24.79 -4.46
N LEU A 124 -23.73 24.75 -3.74
CA LEU A 124 -22.51 24.05 -4.13
C LEU A 124 -22.35 22.82 -3.26
N THR A 125 -22.26 21.64 -3.85
CA THR A 125 -21.96 20.38 -3.14
C THR A 125 -20.52 20.42 -2.58
N GLY A 126 -20.27 19.69 -1.48
CA GLY A 126 -18.97 19.58 -0.86
C GLY A 126 -17.95 18.86 -1.73
N MET A 127 -16.67 19.05 -1.44
CA MET A 127 -15.57 18.31 -2.09
C MET A 127 -15.45 16.92 -1.49
N ALA A 128 -15.28 15.90 -2.33
CA ALA A 128 -14.99 14.54 -1.88
C ALA A 128 -13.48 14.35 -1.62
N PRO A 129 -13.09 13.34 -0.82
CA PRO A 129 -11.68 12.96 -0.71
C PRO A 129 -11.15 12.43 -2.05
N PRO A 130 -9.90 12.70 -2.39
CA PRO A 130 -9.22 12.06 -3.51
C PRO A 130 -9.13 10.53 -3.33
N VAL A 131 -8.85 9.80 -4.42
CA VAL A 131 -8.53 8.38 -4.37
C VAL A 131 -7.13 8.17 -4.91
N VAL A 132 -6.25 7.59 -4.10
CA VAL A 132 -4.84 7.32 -4.45
C VAL A 132 -4.48 5.87 -4.10
N THR A 133 -3.66 5.25 -4.96
CA THR A 133 -3.08 3.92 -4.73
C THR A 133 -1.57 4.03 -4.61
N THR A 134 -0.94 3.17 -3.79
CA THR A 134 0.52 3.08 -3.67
C THR A 134 1.08 2.09 -4.69
N ALA A 135 2.08 2.49 -5.47
CA ALA A 135 2.78 1.64 -6.41
C ALA A 135 3.82 0.76 -5.69
N GLN A 136 4.19 -0.38 -6.30
CA GLN A 136 5.22 -1.26 -5.76
C GLN A 136 6.57 -0.54 -5.63
N VAL A 137 7.31 -0.87 -4.56
CA VAL A 137 8.66 -0.34 -4.33
C VAL A 137 9.64 -1.02 -5.26
N SER A 138 10.48 -0.24 -5.92
CA SER A 138 11.54 -0.70 -6.84
C SER A 138 12.89 -0.04 -6.52
N ASP A 139 13.93 -0.43 -7.24
CA ASP A 139 15.29 0.14 -7.17
C ASP A 139 15.81 0.28 -5.74
N ILE A 140 15.52 -0.76 -4.91
CA ILE A 140 15.91 -0.76 -3.51
C ILE A 140 17.42 -0.83 -3.40
N GLY A 141 18.03 0.25 -2.92
CA GLY A 141 19.44 0.40 -2.62
C GLY A 141 19.73 0.24 -1.12
N ALA A 142 20.90 0.71 -0.69
CA ALA A 142 21.28 0.77 0.71
C ALA A 142 20.63 1.97 1.43
N GLN A 143 20.55 3.11 0.76
CA GLN A 143 20.07 4.38 1.32
C GLN A 143 18.98 5.04 0.46
N THR A 144 18.53 4.36 -0.57
CA THR A 144 17.51 4.86 -1.52
C THR A 144 16.53 3.76 -1.90
N ALA A 145 15.32 4.15 -2.28
CA ALA A 145 14.36 3.28 -2.95
C ALA A 145 13.39 4.14 -3.79
N THR A 146 12.81 3.56 -4.82
CA THR A 146 11.81 4.21 -5.66
C THR A 146 10.43 3.66 -5.33
N CYS A 147 9.44 4.54 -5.21
CA CYS A 147 8.03 4.20 -5.07
C CYS A 147 7.22 5.27 -5.79
N GLY A 148 5.91 5.19 -5.75
CA GLY A 148 5.01 6.18 -6.34
C GLY A 148 3.57 5.85 -6.07
N GLY A 149 2.69 6.34 -6.92
CA GLY A 149 1.26 6.07 -6.79
C GLY A 149 0.46 6.52 -8.01
N THR A 150 -0.84 6.28 -7.94
CA THR A 150 -1.78 6.76 -8.96
C THR A 150 -2.94 7.46 -8.27
N VAL A 151 -3.16 8.73 -8.60
CA VAL A 151 -4.39 9.45 -8.22
C VAL A 151 -5.45 9.15 -9.28
N THR A 152 -6.44 8.34 -8.93
CA THR A 152 -7.50 7.90 -9.85
C THR A 152 -8.73 8.80 -9.84
N TYR A 153 -8.91 9.59 -8.78
CA TYR A 153 -9.98 10.56 -8.61
C TYR A 153 -9.50 11.74 -7.75
N ASP A 154 -9.80 12.95 -8.14
CA ASP A 154 -9.37 14.18 -7.45
C ASP A 154 -10.35 14.67 -6.37
N GLY A 155 -11.53 14.03 -6.26
CA GLY A 155 -12.58 14.44 -5.32
C GLY A 155 -13.45 15.58 -5.84
N GLY A 156 -13.39 15.87 -7.14
CA GLY A 156 -14.07 17.01 -7.77
C GLY A 156 -13.35 18.34 -7.55
N ALA A 157 -12.10 18.31 -7.05
CA ALA A 157 -11.27 19.50 -6.84
C ALA A 157 -9.80 19.20 -7.21
N ALA A 158 -9.09 20.22 -7.71
CA ALA A 158 -7.70 20.05 -8.12
C ALA A 158 -6.82 19.50 -6.98
N ILE A 159 -6.00 18.53 -7.31
CA ILE A 159 -4.97 18.02 -6.40
C ILE A 159 -3.97 19.13 -6.11
N LYS A 160 -3.76 19.46 -4.83
CA LYS A 160 -2.81 20.48 -4.35
C LYS A 160 -1.43 19.91 -4.07
N ALA A 161 -1.37 18.67 -3.59
CA ALA A 161 -0.13 17.96 -3.32
C ALA A 161 -0.32 16.45 -3.52
N ARG A 162 0.73 15.78 -3.96
CA ARG A 162 0.84 14.32 -4.01
C ARG A 162 2.29 13.90 -3.87
N GLY A 163 2.53 12.71 -3.40
CA GLY A 163 3.86 12.15 -3.20
C GLY A 163 3.80 10.83 -2.45
N ILE A 164 4.91 10.46 -1.83
CA ILE A 164 5.00 9.32 -0.93
C ILE A 164 5.49 9.79 0.44
N CYS A 165 5.05 9.12 1.49
CA CYS A 165 5.57 9.27 2.86
C CYS A 165 6.07 7.91 3.36
N TRP A 166 7.12 7.92 4.20
CA TRP A 166 7.72 6.69 4.72
C TRP A 166 8.22 6.85 6.15
N SER A 167 8.23 5.75 6.88
CA SER A 167 8.67 5.69 8.27
C SER A 167 9.21 4.30 8.61
N LYS A 168 9.92 4.16 9.72
CA LYS A 168 10.25 2.87 10.34
C LYS A 168 9.09 2.29 11.14
N GLU A 169 8.10 3.11 11.46
CA GLU A 169 6.87 2.70 12.12
C GLU A 169 5.73 2.53 11.11
N PRO A 170 4.75 1.67 11.39
CA PRO A 170 3.60 1.48 10.51
C PRO A 170 2.75 2.74 10.34
N MET A 171 2.04 2.82 9.20
CA MET A 171 1.08 3.88 8.87
C MET A 171 1.69 5.28 8.75
N PRO A 172 2.79 5.45 7.97
CA PRO A 172 3.38 6.76 7.73
C PRO A 172 2.38 7.75 7.16
N ASP A 173 2.55 9.02 7.52
CA ASP A 173 1.75 10.13 7.02
C ASP A 173 2.64 11.33 6.60
N ILE A 174 2.02 12.46 6.22
CA ILE A 174 2.76 13.65 5.75
C ILE A 174 3.52 14.39 6.86
N THR A 175 3.44 13.97 8.13
CA THR A 175 4.29 14.47 9.21
C THR A 175 5.61 13.72 9.29
N ASP A 176 5.71 12.55 8.67
CA ASP A 176 6.92 11.78 8.48
C ASP A 176 7.72 12.31 7.27
N PRO A 177 8.94 11.79 7.02
CA PRO A 177 9.66 12.04 5.78
C PRO A 177 8.77 11.74 4.56
N HIS A 178 8.69 12.70 3.63
CA HIS A 178 7.86 12.58 2.45
C HIS A 178 8.44 13.32 1.25
N THR A 179 7.96 12.98 0.06
CA THR A 179 8.21 13.75 -1.17
C THR A 179 6.98 14.57 -1.54
N THR A 180 7.20 15.58 -2.37
CA THR A 180 6.12 16.34 -3.02
C THR A 180 6.38 16.36 -4.52
N GLU A 181 5.46 15.79 -5.27
CA GLU A 181 5.51 15.70 -6.73
C GLU A 181 4.61 16.76 -7.37
N THR A 182 4.78 16.97 -8.68
CA THR A 182 3.93 17.87 -9.44
C THR A 182 2.45 17.54 -9.21
N PRO A 183 1.62 18.50 -8.76
CA PRO A 183 0.20 18.27 -8.49
C PRO A 183 -0.56 17.77 -9.73
N GLY A 184 -1.58 16.93 -9.52
CA GLY A 184 -2.46 16.46 -10.59
C GLY A 184 -2.90 15.00 -10.40
N SER A 185 -3.85 14.56 -11.22
CA SER A 185 -4.29 13.15 -11.30
C SER A 185 -3.31 12.30 -12.10
N GLY A 186 -3.50 10.97 -12.08
CA GLY A 186 -2.66 10.00 -12.78
C GLY A 186 -1.44 9.53 -12.00
N ASN A 187 -0.53 8.84 -12.69
CA ASN A 187 0.66 8.22 -12.12
C ASN A 187 1.71 9.26 -11.71
N PHE A 188 2.48 8.91 -10.68
CA PHE A 188 3.68 9.63 -10.29
C PHE A 188 4.70 8.67 -9.69
N THR A 189 5.97 9.07 -9.70
CA THR A 189 7.09 8.30 -9.17
C THR A 189 7.95 9.22 -8.32
N SER A 190 8.43 8.71 -7.20
CA SER A 190 9.26 9.43 -6.23
C SER A 190 10.44 8.58 -5.79
N THR A 191 11.53 9.22 -5.40
CA THR A 191 12.71 8.55 -4.82
C THR A 191 12.85 8.91 -3.36
N MET A 192 12.85 7.90 -2.50
CA MET A 192 13.24 8.01 -1.09
C MET A 192 14.77 8.07 -1.00
N SER A 193 15.31 8.92 -0.15
CA SER A 193 16.75 9.07 0.09
C SER A 193 17.05 9.16 1.57
N ASN A 194 18.35 9.06 1.93
CA ASN A 194 18.83 9.08 3.32
C ASN A 194 18.21 7.99 4.20
N LEU A 195 17.92 6.84 3.60
CA LEU A 195 17.42 5.68 4.33
C LEU A 195 18.60 5.02 5.09
N ASP A 196 18.29 4.38 6.21
CA ASP A 196 19.25 3.52 6.90
C ASP A 196 19.38 2.19 6.18
N GLN A 197 20.61 1.65 6.17
CA GLN A 197 20.90 0.36 5.54
C GLN A 197 20.27 -0.81 6.31
N ALA A 198 19.96 -1.88 5.61
CA ALA A 198 19.44 -3.12 6.17
C ALA A 198 18.24 -2.90 7.13
N THR A 199 17.41 -1.91 6.85
CA THR A 199 16.34 -1.42 7.71
C THR A 199 14.98 -1.61 7.02
N VAL A 200 13.96 -2.00 7.79
CA VAL A 200 12.58 -2.08 7.31
C VAL A 200 11.96 -0.70 7.30
N TYR A 201 11.26 -0.37 6.23
CA TYR A 201 10.46 0.82 6.08
C TYR A 201 9.04 0.48 5.62
N TYR A 202 8.11 1.29 6.06
CA TYR A 202 6.74 1.36 5.58
C TYR A 202 6.60 2.58 4.68
N VAL A 203 5.86 2.47 3.59
CA VAL A 203 5.66 3.54 2.61
C VAL A 203 4.22 3.58 2.16
N ARG A 204 3.68 4.79 1.95
CA ARG A 204 2.35 5.04 1.39
C ARG A 204 2.42 6.20 0.41
N ALA A 205 1.68 6.10 -0.69
CA ALA A 205 1.36 7.26 -1.50
C ALA A 205 0.35 8.15 -0.78
N TYR A 206 0.39 9.45 -1.02
CA TYR A 206 -0.63 10.39 -0.54
C TYR A 206 -1.09 11.33 -1.65
N ALA A 207 -2.30 11.84 -1.51
CA ALA A 207 -2.84 12.92 -2.33
C ALA A 207 -3.71 13.84 -1.49
N SER A 208 -3.61 15.15 -1.75
CA SER A 208 -4.38 16.18 -1.06
C SER A 208 -5.09 17.07 -2.06
N ASN A 209 -6.37 17.36 -1.83
CA ASN A 209 -7.07 18.49 -2.40
C ASN A 209 -7.25 19.59 -1.32
N GLU A 210 -8.14 20.54 -1.53
CA GLU A 210 -8.33 21.66 -0.61
C GLU A 210 -8.89 21.25 0.77
N SER A 211 -9.65 20.15 0.82
CA SER A 211 -10.37 19.72 2.03
C SER A 211 -9.83 18.44 2.64
N TRP A 212 -9.09 17.63 1.89
CA TRP A 212 -8.74 16.26 2.28
C TRP A 212 -7.30 15.91 1.96
N THR A 213 -6.66 15.19 2.87
CA THR A 213 -5.43 14.41 2.60
C THR A 213 -5.75 12.94 2.81
N VAL A 214 -5.47 12.13 1.80
CA VAL A 214 -5.72 10.68 1.82
C VAL A 214 -4.45 9.92 1.47
N TYR A 215 -4.42 8.64 1.86
CA TYR A 215 -3.27 7.77 1.69
C TYR A 215 -3.67 6.49 1.00
N GLY A 216 -2.79 5.98 0.13
CA GLY A 216 -2.89 4.68 -0.47
C GLY A 216 -2.58 3.55 0.52
N GLU A 217 -2.63 2.31 0.04
CA GLU A 217 -2.26 1.14 0.85
C GLU A 217 -0.81 1.22 1.31
N GLN A 218 -0.55 0.70 2.52
CA GLN A 218 0.78 0.59 3.06
C GLN A 218 1.54 -0.57 2.44
N LEU A 219 2.75 -0.31 1.97
CA LEU A 219 3.71 -1.32 1.56
C LEU A 219 4.89 -1.35 2.53
N THR A 220 5.57 -2.49 2.57
CA THR A 220 6.75 -2.70 3.41
C THR A 220 7.90 -3.17 2.55
N PHE A 221 9.08 -2.62 2.79
CA PHE A 221 10.32 -3.06 2.14
C PHE A 221 11.50 -2.99 3.10
N ARG A 222 12.60 -3.66 2.76
CA ARG A 222 13.86 -3.56 3.49
C ARG A 222 14.93 -3.02 2.56
N THR A 223 15.68 -2.01 3.01
CA THR A 223 16.88 -1.51 2.33
C THR A 223 17.99 -2.56 2.31
N LYS A 224 18.86 -2.50 1.32
CA LYS A 224 20.02 -3.39 1.24
C LYS A 224 21.14 -2.94 2.18
N LEU A 225 22.05 -3.86 2.48
CA LEU A 225 23.31 -3.57 3.12
C LEU A 225 24.37 -3.26 2.04
N ALA A 226 25.22 -2.27 2.24
CA ALA A 226 26.36 -1.99 1.37
C ALA A 226 27.67 -2.26 2.10
N ASP A 227 28.67 -2.80 1.39
CA ASP A 227 30.05 -2.85 1.86
C ASP A 227 30.84 -1.57 1.46
N ILE A 228 32.10 -1.53 1.81
CA ILE A 228 32.99 -0.37 1.54
C ILE A 228 33.19 -0.10 0.04
N GLU A 229 32.99 -1.10 -0.82
CA GLU A 229 33.06 -0.99 -2.28
C GLU A 229 31.73 -0.65 -2.93
N GLY A 230 30.64 -0.53 -2.14
CA GLY A 230 29.29 -0.28 -2.63
C GLY A 230 28.57 -1.52 -3.18
N ASN A 231 29.09 -2.73 -2.96
CA ASN A 231 28.34 -3.94 -3.28
C ASN A 231 27.11 -4.03 -2.38
N LEU A 232 25.93 -4.32 -2.97
CA LEU A 232 24.66 -4.36 -2.26
C LEU A 232 24.26 -5.81 -1.92
N TYR A 233 23.84 -6.04 -0.69
CA TYR A 233 23.44 -7.35 -0.17
C TYR A 233 22.02 -7.32 0.38
N ASN A 234 21.24 -8.36 0.07
CA ASN A 234 19.99 -8.62 0.74
C ASN A 234 20.23 -9.09 2.16
N THR A 235 19.30 -8.79 3.06
CA THR A 235 19.36 -9.22 4.45
C THR A 235 18.07 -9.88 4.87
N VAL A 236 18.15 -10.84 5.80
CA VAL A 236 17.03 -11.60 6.33
C VAL A 236 17.11 -11.71 7.84
N LEU A 237 15.98 -11.57 8.51
CA LEU A 237 15.88 -11.81 9.95
C LEU A 237 15.66 -13.31 10.19
N ILE A 238 16.59 -13.97 10.90
CA ILE A 238 16.45 -15.38 11.29
C ILE A 238 16.58 -15.44 12.82
N GLY A 239 15.52 -15.86 13.47
CA GLY A 239 15.41 -15.71 14.93
C GLY A 239 15.42 -14.24 15.32
N THR A 240 16.36 -13.84 16.15
CA THR A 240 16.55 -12.45 16.62
C THR A 240 17.66 -11.70 15.92
N LYS A 241 18.41 -12.36 15.03
CA LYS A 241 19.57 -11.78 14.35
C LYS A 241 19.31 -11.51 12.87
N LEU A 242 19.82 -10.38 12.39
CA LEU A 242 19.78 -10.02 10.97
C LEU A 242 21.01 -10.54 10.27
N TRP A 243 20.82 -11.36 9.25
CA TRP A 243 21.86 -12.04 8.47
C TRP A 243 21.92 -11.51 7.04
N MET A 244 23.10 -11.55 6.43
CA MET A 244 23.20 -11.44 4.97
C MET A 244 22.52 -12.65 4.31
N ALA A 245 21.68 -12.40 3.32
CA ALA A 245 21.09 -13.45 2.47
C ALA A 245 21.96 -13.74 1.22
N ASP A 246 22.93 -12.87 0.94
CA ASP A 246 23.93 -13.05 -0.12
C ASP A 246 25.32 -13.28 0.50
N ASN A 247 26.19 -14.00 -0.20
CA ASN A 247 27.58 -14.13 0.21
C ASN A 247 28.34 -12.82 -0.02
N LEU A 248 29.23 -12.49 0.88
CA LEU A 248 30.11 -11.32 0.79
C LEU A 248 30.99 -11.41 -0.46
N ARG A 249 31.21 -10.26 -1.13
CA ARG A 249 31.95 -10.18 -2.39
C ARG A 249 32.90 -8.99 -2.46
N THR A 250 33.31 -8.47 -1.30
CA THR A 250 34.28 -7.39 -1.21
C THR A 250 35.71 -7.88 -1.47
N SER A 251 36.50 -7.06 -2.11
CA SER A 251 37.95 -7.24 -2.24
C SER A 251 38.75 -6.39 -1.26
N LYS A 252 38.06 -5.68 -0.34
CA LYS A 252 38.61 -4.78 0.65
C LYS A 252 38.10 -5.08 2.04
N LEU A 253 38.90 -4.80 3.05
CA LEU A 253 38.43 -4.72 4.42
C LEU A 253 37.66 -3.39 4.65
N ASN A 254 36.89 -3.31 5.72
CA ASN A 254 36.06 -2.14 6.03
C ASN A 254 36.83 -0.85 6.35
N ASP A 255 38.15 -0.94 6.55
CA ASP A 255 39.07 0.19 6.64
C ASP A 255 39.67 0.60 5.28
N ASN A 256 39.13 0.08 4.17
CA ASN A 256 39.56 0.28 2.79
C ASN A 256 40.90 -0.37 2.40
N SER A 257 41.52 -1.13 3.30
CA SER A 257 42.73 -1.88 2.94
C SER A 257 42.40 -3.04 2.00
N GLN A 258 43.30 -3.31 1.04
CA GLN A 258 43.14 -4.34 0.03
C GLN A 258 43.33 -5.74 0.60
N ILE A 259 42.48 -6.67 0.24
CA ILE A 259 42.67 -8.10 0.44
C ILE A 259 43.42 -8.64 -0.79
N GLN A 260 44.44 -9.46 -0.61
CA GLN A 260 45.20 -9.99 -1.72
C GLN A 260 44.34 -10.96 -2.57
N ASN A 261 44.21 -10.70 -3.87
CA ASN A 261 43.65 -11.69 -4.80
C ASN A 261 44.72 -12.72 -5.20
N ILE A 262 44.56 -13.96 -4.77
CA ILE A 262 45.49 -15.05 -5.12
C ILE A 262 44.84 -16.03 -6.07
N THR A 263 45.27 -16.03 -7.33
CA THR A 263 44.76 -16.91 -8.39
C THR A 263 45.56 -18.19 -8.56
N ASP A 264 46.90 -18.15 -8.29
CA ASP A 264 47.74 -19.32 -8.37
C ASP A 264 47.45 -20.33 -7.25
N ASN A 265 47.41 -21.61 -7.58
CA ASN A 265 47.07 -22.67 -6.64
C ASN A 265 48.12 -22.89 -5.56
N ALA A 266 49.43 -22.90 -5.94
CA ALA A 266 50.53 -23.12 -5.01
C ALA A 266 50.67 -21.91 -4.04
N LEU A 267 50.53 -20.70 -4.57
CA LEU A 267 50.53 -19.50 -3.73
C LEU A 267 49.36 -19.46 -2.76
N TRP A 268 48.18 -19.94 -3.19
CA TRP A 268 47.03 -20.08 -2.30
C TRP A 268 47.28 -21.07 -1.16
N ALA A 269 47.78 -22.25 -1.49
CA ALA A 269 48.06 -23.30 -0.51
C ALA A 269 49.21 -22.88 0.46
N ALA A 270 50.12 -21.98 0.04
CA ALA A 270 51.16 -21.42 0.86
C ALA A 270 50.73 -20.19 1.69
N ALA A 271 49.57 -19.57 1.38
CA ALA A 271 49.14 -18.30 1.99
C ALA A 271 48.92 -18.43 3.50
N THR A 272 49.47 -17.45 4.25
CA THR A 272 49.32 -17.29 5.71
C THR A 272 48.77 -15.91 6.09
N ASN A 273 48.47 -15.09 5.09
CA ASN A 273 47.88 -13.76 5.22
C ASN A 273 46.49 -13.71 4.58
N SER A 274 45.79 -12.62 4.79
CA SER A 274 44.46 -12.37 4.19
C SER A 274 44.50 -12.53 2.67
N ALA A 275 43.59 -13.40 2.13
CA ALA A 275 43.48 -13.64 0.70
C ALA A 275 42.03 -13.94 0.32
N TYR A 276 41.66 -13.58 -0.92
CA TYR A 276 40.43 -13.95 -1.54
C TYR A 276 40.64 -14.42 -3.00
N CYS A 277 39.63 -15.08 -3.55
CA CYS A 277 39.51 -15.34 -4.97
C CYS A 277 38.03 -15.49 -5.36
N TRP A 278 37.76 -15.49 -6.65
CA TRP A 278 36.47 -15.94 -7.19
C TRP A 278 36.54 -17.45 -7.47
N TYR A 279 35.40 -18.13 -7.48
CA TYR A 279 35.38 -19.54 -7.87
C TYR A 279 35.99 -19.71 -9.28
N ASN A 280 36.84 -20.71 -9.48
CA ASN A 280 37.65 -20.93 -10.69
C ASN A 280 38.44 -19.69 -11.18
N ASN A 281 38.77 -18.76 -10.29
CA ASN A 281 39.39 -17.46 -10.60
C ASN A 281 38.59 -16.65 -11.65
N ASN A 282 37.28 -16.91 -11.81
CA ASN A 282 36.43 -16.25 -12.76
C ASN A 282 35.52 -15.22 -12.06
N SER A 283 35.74 -13.95 -12.35
CA SER A 283 35.00 -12.84 -11.77
C SER A 283 33.52 -12.80 -12.16
N SER A 284 33.08 -13.54 -13.20
CA SER A 284 31.66 -13.67 -13.56
C SER A 284 30.84 -14.34 -12.45
N PHE A 285 31.44 -15.10 -11.56
CA PHE A 285 30.81 -15.70 -10.40
C PHE A 285 30.65 -14.72 -9.21
N LYS A 286 31.28 -13.56 -9.24
CA LYS A 286 31.17 -12.53 -8.18
C LYS A 286 29.72 -12.21 -7.82
N PRO A 287 28.81 -11.90 -8.74
CA PRO A 287 27.42 -11.53 -8.39
C PRO A 287 26.60 -12.72 -7.86
N THR A 288 26.91 -13.95 -8.28
CA THR A 288 26.12 -15.14 -7.94
C THR A 288 26.59 -15.81 -6.67
N TYR A 289 27.87 -16.12 -6.58
CA TYR A 289 28.41 -16.91 -5.47
C TYR A 289 29.16 -16.06 -4.43
N GLY A 290 29.60 -14.85 -4.78
CA GLY A 290 30.47 -14.05 -3.91
C GLY A 290 31.93 -14.47 -3.97
N ALA A 291 32.73 -14.04 -2.98
CA ALA A 291 34.16 -14.33 -2.89
C ALA A 291 34.44 -15.48 -1.92
N LEU A 292 35.43 -16.28 -2.27
CA LEU A 292 36.05 -17.27 -1.38
C LEU A 292 37.19 -16.62 -0.62
N TYR A 293 37.10 -16.59 0.71
CA TYR A 293 38.12 -16.04 1.61
C TYR A 293 38.82 -17.17 2.33
N ASN A 294 40.15 -17.01 2.59
CA ASN A 294 40.82 -17.84 3.57
C ASN A 294 40.48 -17.38 5.00
N TRP A 295 40.74 -18.21 6.00
CA TRP A 295 40.37 -17.90 7.38
C TRP A 295 41.20 -16.75 7.98
N PHE A 296 42.38 -16.48 7.46
CA PHE A 296 43.21 -15.33 7.88
C PHE A 296 42.52 -13.98 7.55
N THR A 297 41.70 -13.94 6.49
CA THR A 297 40.87 -12.79 6.17
C THR A 297 39.74 -12.63 7.18
N VAL A 298 39.10 -13.74 7.60
CA VAL A 298 38.04 -13.77 8.59
C VAL A 298 38.50 -13.19 9.94
N THR A 299 39.67 -13.57 10.40
CA THR A 299 40.22 -13.13 11.69
C THR A 299 40.70 -11.69 11.72
N SER A 300 40.71 -10.99 10.60
CA SER A 300 41.01 -9.55 10.56
C SER A 300 40.06 -8.71 11.43
N GLY A 301 38.89 -9.21 11.72
CA GLY A 301 37.78 -8.47 12.38
C GLY A 301 37.21 -7.31 11.55
N LYS A 302 37.71 -7.14 10.30
CA LYS A 302 37.39 -6.01 9.42
C LYS A 302 36.78 -6.42 8.07
N LEU A 303 36.45 -7.70 7.91
CA LEU A 303 35.93 -8.20 6.63
C LEU A 303 34.50 -7.75 6.34
N CYS A 304 33.66 -7.73 7.35
CA CYS A 304 32.25 -7.35 7.22
C CYS A 304 32.05 -5.82 7.21
N PRO A 305 30.95 -5.31 6.65
CA PRO A 305 30.58 -3.90 6.79
C PRO A 305 30.53 -3.43 8.24
N ALA A 306 30.68 -2.14 8.49
CA ALA A 306 30.62 -1.56 9.84
C ALA A 306 29.28 -1.89 10.53
N GLY A 307 29.33 -2.33 11.80
CA GLY A 307 28.17 -2.82 12.57
C GLY A 307 27.74 -4.25 12.22
N TRP A 308 28.63 -4.99 11.52
CA TRP A 308 28.45 -6.40 11.15
C TRP A 308 29.75 -7.17 11.36
N HIS A 309 29.63 -8.43 11.69
CA HIS A 309 30.80 -9.33 11.86
C HIS A 309 30.58 -10.67 11.17
N VAL A 310 31.67 -11.41 10.98
CA VAL A 310 31.61 -12.82 10.54
C VAL A 310 31.06 -13.65 11.71
N PRO A 311 29.96 -14.40 11.52
CA PRO A 311 29.30 -15.10 12.62
C PRO A 311 30.24 -16.11 13.30
N THR A 312 30.10 -16.21 14.60
CA THR A 312 30.72 -17.25 15.42
C THR A 312 30.08 -18.61 15.17
N ASP A 313 30.70 -19.68 15.65
CA ASP A 313 30.10 -21.03 15.66
C ASP A 313 28.80 -21.06 16.44
N ASP A 314 28.72 -20.33 17.59
CA ASP A 314 27.51 -20.26 18.43
C ASP A 314 26.39 -19.44 17.78
N GLU A 315 26.69 -18.42 16.99
CA GLU A 315 25.65 -17.69 16.24
C GLU A 315 25.03 -18.53 15.14
N PHE A 316 25.83 -19.38 14.47
CA PHE A 316 25.26 -20.39 13.56
C PHE A 316 24.43 -21.41 14.32
N ASN A 317 24.86 -21.86 15.51
CA ASN A 317 24.04 -22.73 16.38
C ASN A 317 22.70 -22.07 16.71
N THR A 318 22.70 -20.79 17.06
CA THR A 318 21.47 -20.00 17.33
C THR A 318 20.57 -19.87 16.10
N LEU A 319 21.15 -19.64 14.91
CA LEU A 319 20.40 -19.66 13.65
C LEU A 319 19.71 -21.02 13.45
N GLU A 320 20.44 -22.11 13.61
CA GLU A 320 19.92 -23.46 13.42
C GLU A 320 18.84 -23.83 14.44
N ILE A 321 18.97 -23.40 15.70
CA ILE A 321 17.93 -23.51 16.74
C ILE A 321 16.66 -22.74 16.31
N SER A 322 16.84 -21.53 15.76
CA SER A 322 15.71 -20.73 15.29
C SER A 322 14.96 -21.38 14.11
N LEU A 323 15.62 -22.29 13.39
CA LEU A 323 15.01 -23.10 12.33
C LEU A 323 14.39 -24.40 12.85
N GLY A 324 14.48 -24.66 14.16
CA GLY A 324 13.87 -25.81 14.82
C GLY A 324 14.83 -26.92 15.22
N MET A 325 16.16 -26.72 15.14
CA MET A 325 17.15 -27.71 15.61
C MET A 325 17.12 -27.76 17.15
N SER A 326 17.13 -28.94 17.71
CA SER A 326 17.25 -29.09 19.17
C SER A 326 18.64 -28.73 19.66
N SER A 327 18.71 -28.12 20.84
CA SER A 327 19.99 -27.59 21.40
C SER A 327 21.06 -28.65 21.63
N ASP A 328 20.69 -29.90 21.89
CA ASP A 328 21.60 -31.03 22.04
C ASP A 328 22.30 -31.42 20.73
N GLN A 329 21.72 -31.09 19.59
CA GLN A 329 22.31 -31.36 18.29
C GLN A 329 23.30 -30.28 17.83
N THR A 330 23.23 -29.06 18.34
CA THR A 330 24.04 -27.92 17.85
C THR A 330 25.54 -28.13 18.08
N GLY A 331 25.95 -28.83 19.16
CA GLY A 331 27.34 -29.17 19.46
C GLY A 331 27.91 -30.35 18.66
N VAL A 332 27.08 -31.12 17.96
CA VAL A 332 27.50 -32.36 17.28
C VAL A 332 28.36 -32.04 16.05
N TRP A 333 29.36 -32.86 15.80
CA TRP A 333 30.18 -32.84 14.59
C TRP A 333 29.52 -33.59 13.45
N GLY A 334 29.75 -33.16 12.22
CA GLY A 334 29.19 -33.80 11.04
C GLY A 334 27.77 -33.34 10.74
N TRP A 335 26.99 -34.22 10.14
CA TRP A 335 25.60 -33.97 9.78
C TRP A 335 24.69 -33.90 11.00
N ARG A 336 23.82 -32.89 11.04
CA ARG A 336 22.93 -32.65 12.17
C ARG A 336 21.63 -31.97 11.73
N GLY A 337 20.61 -32.08 12.59
CA GLY A 337 19.25 -31.65 12.25
C GLY A 337 18.58 -32.61 11.28
N THR A 338 17.48 -32.22 10.71
CA THR A 338 16.67 -33.02 9.76
C THR A 338 16.50 -32.32 8.41
N ASP A 339 15.81 -31.19 8.40
CA ASP A 339 15.45 -30.38 7.22
C ASP A 339 16.04 -28.95 7.23
N HIS A 340 16.98 -28.70 8.11
CA HIS A 340 17.55 -27.37 8.35
C HIS A 340 18.34 -26.87 7.13
N GLY A 341 19.07 -27.77 6.47
CA GLY A 341 19.74 -27.47 5.21
C GLY A 341 18.74 -27.19 4.08
N ASN A 342 17.65 -27.92 4.01
CA ASN A 342 16.57 -27.66 3.04
C ASN A 342 15.97 -26.25 3.24
N LYS A 343 15.69 -25.86 4.50
CA LYS A 343 15.20 -24.51 4.82
C LYS A 343 16.17 -23.39 4.43
N MET A 344 17.47 -23.66 4.43
CA MET A 344 18.53 -22.69 4.10
C MET A 344 18.89 -22.66 2.63
N LYS A 345 18.79 -23.77 1.89
CA LYS A 345 19.11 -23.87 0.46
C LYS A 345 18.13 -23.07 -0.39
N ASN A 346 18.63 -22.41 -1.43
CA ASN A 346 17.80 -21.73 -2.42
C ASN A 346 16.92 -22.75 -3.19
N GLN A 347 15.81 -22.29 -3.72
CA GLN A 347 14.85 -23.07 -4.52
C GLN A 347 15.39 -23.43 -5.92
N SER A 348 16.58 -22.96 -6.29
CA SER A 348 17.22 -23.22 -7.58
C SER A 348 18.74 -23.18 -7.47
N GLY A 349 19.42 -23.75 -8.45
CA GLY A 349 20.87 -23.69 -8.61
C GLY A 349 21.63 -24.91 -8.09
N TRP A 350 21.00 -25.79 -7.32
CA TRP A 350 21.58 -27.03 -6.81
C TRP A 350 21.35 -28.17 -7.80
N ASP A 351 22.39 -28.96 -8.07
CA ASP A 351 22.31 -30.18 -8.88
C ASP A 351 21.63 -31.32 -8.10
N GLU A 352 21.38 -32.46 -8.77
CA GLU A 352 20.88 -33.71 -8.19
C GLU A 352 19.54 -33.56 -7.39
N ASN A 353 18.66 -32.65 -7.83
CA ASN A 353 17.41 -32.29 -7.12
C ASN A 353 17.64 -31.75 -5.70
N GLY A 354 18.83 -31.24 -5.41
CA GLY A 354 19.23 -30.71 -4.11
C GLY A 354 18.70 -29.32 -3.76
N ASN A 355 17.79 -28.76 -4.56
CA ASN A 355 17.17 -27.47 -4.25
C ASN A 355 16.39 -27.52 -2.93
N GLY A 356 16.42 -26.43 -2.16
CA GLY A 356 15.70 -26.32 -0.89
C GLY A 356 14.39 -25.58 -0.99
N SER A 357 13.70 -25.46 0.14
CA SER A 357 12.49 -24.65 0.28
C SER A 357 12.78 -23.16 0.43
N ASN A 358 13.99 -22.82 0.88
CA ASN A 358 14.40 -21.47 1.27
C ASN A 358 13.45 -20.78 2.28
N SER A 359 12.75 -21.56 3.09
CA SER A 359 11.78 -21.03 4.04
C SER A 359 12.41 -20.14 5.13
N SER A 360 13.72 -20.24 5.36
CA SER A 360 14.48 -19.34 6.23
C SER A 360 14.82 -17.99 5.59
N GLY A 361 14.77 -17.87 4.25
CA GLY A 361 15.28 -16.73 3.50
C GLY A 361 16.81 -16.65 3.46
N PHE A 362 17.54 -17.63 4.00
CA PHE A 362 19.01 -17.66 3.96
C PHE A 362 19.55 -17.75 2.54
N SER A 363 18.84 -18.34 1.58
CA SER A 363 19.12 -18.34 0.13
C SER A 363 20.49 -18.88 -0.24
N ALA A 364 20.91 -19.99 0.34
CA ALA A 364 22.20 -20.62 0.08
C ALA A 364 22.31 -21.11 -1.37
N LEU A 365 23.37 -20.71 -2.07
CA LEU A 365 23.71 -21.17 -3.43
C LEU A 365 24.93 -22.11 -3.39
N PRO A 366 24.99 -23.13 -4.26
CA PRO A 366 26.05 -24.15 -4.24
C PRO A 366 27.30 -23.70 -5.00
N GLY A 367 28.03 -22.76 -4.45
CA GLY A 367 29.19 -22.12 -5.09
C GLY A 367 30.49 -22.92 -5.02
N GLY A 368 30.49 -24.13 -4.47
CA GLY A 368 31.74 -24.91 -4.25
C GLY A 368 32.64 -24.32 -3.18
N TYR A 369 33.93 -24.63 -3.26
CA TYR A 369 34.96 -24.12 -2.35
C TYR A 369 36.35 -24.22 -2.99
N ARG A 370 37.37 -23.59 -2.38
CA ARG A 370 38.78 -23.77 -2.75
C ARG A 370 39.49 -24.60 -1.67
N PHE A 371 40.14 -25.70 -2.09
CA PHE A 371 40.80 -26.59 -1.16
C PHE A 371 42.11 -25.95 -0.66
N GLY A 372 42.38 -26.03 0.65
CA GLY A 372 43.55 -25.38 1.27
C GLY A 372 44.84 -26.15 1.11
N GLY A 373 44.81 -27.41 0.70
CA GLY A 373 45.99 -28.25 0.58
C GLY A 373 46.76 -28.02 -0.72
N ASP A 374 46.09 -27.85 -1.83
CA ASP A 374 46.68 -27.70 -3.17
C ASP A 374 46.12 -26.48 -3.94
N GLY A 375 45.15 -25.76 -3.39
CA GLY A 375 44.54 -24.59 -4.01
C GLY A 375 43.52 -24.89 -5.13
N THR A 376 43.14 -26.15 -5.34
CA THR A 376 42.15 -26.51 -6.35
C THR A 376 40.73 -26.12 -6.02
N PHE A 377 39.85 -25.88 -7.03
CA PHE A 377 38.44 -25.59 -6.86
C PHE A 377 37.61 -26.87 -7.00
N LEU A 378 36.63 -27.05 -6.16
CA LEU A 378 35.86 -28.29 -6.05
C LEU A 378 34.36 -28.02 -5.84
N MET A 379 33.51 -28.94 -6.33
CA MET A 379 32.13 -29.16 -5.93
C MET A 379 31.17 -27.97 -6.20
N GLU A 380 31.37 -27.20 -7.30
CA GLU A 380 30.37 -26.26 -7.80
C GLU A 380 29.05 -27.01 -8.06
N LYS A 381 27.93 -26.30 -7.79
CA LYS A 381 26.53 -26.75 -7.92
C LYS A 381 26.10 -27.86 -6.96
N THR A 382 27.01 -28.47 -6.22
CA THR A 382 26.70 -29.55 -5.28
C THR A 382 26.88 -29.18 -3.83
N ILE A 383 27.85 -28.32 -3.50
CA ILE A 383 28.21 -28.02 -2.12
C ILE A 383 28.49 -26.52 -1.94
N THR A 384 28.29 -26.03 -0.73
CA THR A 384 28.73 -24.68 -0.32
C THR A 384 29.18 -24.68 1.13
N TYR A 385 30.13 -23.79 1.46
CA TYR A 385 30.72 -23.67 2.79
C TYR A 385 30.77 -22.23 3.26
N TRP A 386 30.54 -22.01 4.57
CA TRP A 386 30.73 -20.70 5.22
C TRP A 386 31.69 -20.83 6.37
N TRP A 387 32.65 -19.90 6.46
CA TRP A 387 33.47 -19.75 7.63
C TRP A 387 32.68 -19.25 8.84
N CYS A 388 33.03 -19.77 10.03
CA CYS A 388 32.79 -19.13 11.30
C CYS A 388 34.02 -18.32 11.72
N SER A 389 33.83 -17.26 12.50
CA SER A 389 34.96 -16.51 13.10
C SER A 389 35.62 -17.24 14.29
N SER A 390 34.93 -18.24 14.87
CA SER A 390 35.46 -19.07 15.94
C SER A 390 36.61 -19.94 15.45
N GLU A 391 37.73 -19.85 16.14
CA GLU A 391 38.87 -20.73 15.95
C GLU A 391 38.58 -22.10 16.57
N HIS A 392 38.98 -23.18 15.91
CA HIS A 392 38.95 -24.51 16.49
C HIS A 392 40.27 -24.85 17.20
N ASP A 393 41.38 -24.63 16.49
CA ASP A 393 42.74 -24.79 16.99
C ASP A 393 43.73 -23.93 16.16
N ALA A 394 45.02 -24.05 16.43
CA ALA A 394 46.06 -23.24 15.77
C ALA A 394 45.99 -23.31 14.24
N ASP A 395 45.58 -24.44 13.65
CA ASP A 395 45.57 -24.68 12.20
C ASP A 395 44.21 -24.66 11.56
N ARG A 396 43.12 -24.75 12.36
CA ARG A 396 41.75 -24.96 11.85
C ARG A 396 40.78 -23.94 12.40
N GLY A 397 39.83 -23.55 11.51
CA GLY A 397 38.64 -22.76 11.83
C GLY A 397 37.35 -23.56 11.64
N TRP A 398 36.30 -23.20 12.40
CA TRP A 398 34.99 -23.79 12.25
C TRP A 398 34.30 -23.34 10.96
N TYR A 399 33.44 -24.21 10.40
CA TYR A 399 32.64 -23.92 9.23
C TYR A 399 31.28 -24.60 9.25
N ARG A 400 30.36 -24.10 8.41
CA ARG A 400 29.13 -24.75 8.00
C ARG A 400 29.19 -25.17 6.55
N ARG A 401 28.51 -26.29 6.22
CA ARG A 401 28.36 -26.81 4.86
C ARG A 401 26.94 -27.23 4.60
N LEU A 402 26.46 -26.95 3.39
CA LEU A 402 25.28 -27.55 2.82
C LEU A 402 25.64 -28.33 1.58
N ASP A 403 24.82 -29.35 1.27
CA ASP A 403 25.06 -30.32 0.20
C ASP A 403 23.79 -30.59 -0.59
N SER A 404 23.90 -30.84 -1.91
CA SER A 404 22.77 -31.21 -2.76
C SER A 404 22.12 -32.52 -2.29
N ALA A 405 22.92 -33.47 -1.83
CA ALA A 405 22.48 -34.80 -1.40
C ALA A 405 21.92 -34.85 0.04
N SER A 406 21.87 -33.74 0.78
CA SER A 406 21.45 -33.75 2.19
C SER A 406 20.57 -32.54 2.53
N ASP A 407 19.52 -32.76 3.30
CA ASP A 407 18.68 -31.73 3.88
C ASP A 407 19.17 -31.26 5.29
N GLN A 408 20.23 -31.87 5.78
CA GLN A 408 20.85 -31.54 7.05
C GLN A 408 21.91 -30.43 6.88
N VAL A 409 22.40 -29.91 8.01
CA VAL A 409 23.56 -28.98 8.07
C VAL A 409 24.78 -29.74 8.55
N TYR A 410 25.92 -29.50 7.93
CA TYR A 410 27.20 -30.09 8.34
C TYR A 410 28.04 -29.09 9.10
N ARG A 411 28.55 -29.45 10.29
CA ARG A 411 29.44 -28.66 11.13
C ARG A 411 30.76 -29.40 11.34
N ALA A 412 31.87 -28.76 11.02
CA ALA A 412 33.20 -29.30 11.31
C ALA A 412 34.26 -28.18 11.31
N SER A 413 35.50 -28.54 11.50
CA SER A 413 36.66 -27.66 11.31
C SER A 413 37.55 -28.10 10.16
N THR A 414 38.32 -27.17 9.57
CA THR A 414 39.23 -27.45 8.48
C THR A 414 40.37 -26.44 8.48
N SER A 415 41.44 -26.74 7.71
CA SER A 415 42.59 -25.86 7.55
C SER A 415 42.18 -24.42 7.24
N LYS A 416 42.78 -23.48 7.95
CA LYS A 416 42.62 -22.02 7.77
C LYS A 416 42.96 -21.53 6.37
N LYS A 417 43.69 -22.33 5.57
CA LYS A 417 44.05 -22.04 4.18
C LYS A 417 42.87 -22.30 3.18
N GLY A 418 41.82 -22.99 3.59
CA GLY A 418 40.67 -23.26 2.71
C GLY A 418 39.97 -21.97 2.27
N GLY A 419 39.49 -21.92 1.04
CA GLY A 419 38.66 -20.83 0.55
C GLY A 419 37.15 -21.15 0.74
N LYS A 420 36.46 -20.37 1.55
CA LYS A 420 35.01 -20.51 1.82
C LYS A 420 34.32 -19.17 1.76
N TYR A 421 33.01 -19.19 1.57
CA TYR A 421 32.19 -17.99 1.59
C TYR A 421 32.04 -17.40 3.00
N VAL A 422 31.58 -16.16 3.05
CA VAL A 422 31.27 -15.47 4.29
C VAL A 422 29.90 -14.81 4.15
N ARG A 423 29.07 -14.92 5.18
CA ARG A 423 27.86 -14.14 5.38
C ARG A 423 27.96 -13.45 6.73
N CYS A 424 27.83 -12.14 6.71
CA CYS A 424 27.93 -11.38 7.96
C CYS A 424 26.58 -11.39 8.70
N VAL A 425 26.65 -11.24 10.00
CA VAL A 425 25.53 -11.06 10.91
C VAL A 425 25.65 -9.69 11.58
N LYS A 426 24.53 -9.03 11.85
CA LYS A 426 24.49 -7.72 12.49
C LYS A 426 24.84 -7.84 13.97
N ASP A 427 25.63 -6.89 14.48
CA ASP A 427 26.08 -6.77 15.87
C ASP A 427 24.92 -6.64 16.88
#